data_67318d9d1bf6e0e7f119a04e90231444
#
_entry.id   67318d9d1bf6e0e7f119a04e90231444
#
_cell.length_a   1.000
_cell.length_b   1.000
_cell.length_c   1.000
_cell.angle_alpha   90.00
_cell.angle_beta   90.00
_cell.angle_gamma   90.00
#
_symmetry.space_group_name_H-M   'P 1'
#
loop_
_entity.id
_entity.type
_entity.pdbx_description
1 polymer ?
#
loop_
_entity_poly.entity_id
_entity_poly.type
_entity_poly.pdbx_seq_one_letter_code
_entity_poly.pdbx_strand_id
1 'polypeptide(L)'
;MKLTKTAVLAAALALSCATITLNAAPANALTLFDIFRGKKKEPVREELPGVTTGAALPGAETKQAAKPLPRVTGPRYYTYKADGLKRVAIEKLADPVVTSSITVDIPAAGDSGVRAAFANVNVRTTPDAAKAVETFYATQKKLVWIDGTGINEKAKSAIAVLADAASVGLDPWDYAVKIPSDSFDSVDLNKRYDELATFEIALSSAVATYVQDAVRGRIDPNRISGYHDFKRKDVNIVAALKNVAMSSNIKGYLESRSPAGGDFQALKAELARLKAESSAEDRVVIADGTLLKPGQSNPELANIVKGIVKHGSDALKTEHSLTIAGYRDTPEYTPELVSLVEAFQKENGLKPDGVVGKASIRKMVGGDSAADKIAKLEVALEQARWLPVDLGARHVFINQPAFQVYYYEDGQEKFSMRTVVGSKSNQTYFFEDRIQTVEVNPYWGVPQSIIINEMLPKLRNDPNYLDRMGYEVAVGGRAVPSSSVNWYGSTSGVSVRQPPSGDNALGELKILFPNSHAIYMHDTPSKSFFKKDMRALSHGCVRLAEPRKMAAAVLGVTEADIGKEIAGGRNKGISVKADIPIYVAYFTAWPNKDGAVEYFDDVYGRDDYMRKAFAATQKARQAQS
;
A
#
# COMPACT_ATOMS: atom_id res chain seq x y z
N MET A 1 1.83 63.36 -6.44
CA MET A 1 1.07 64.22 -5.50
C MET A 1 0.42 63.29 -4.49
N LYS A 2 0.95 63.31 -3.27
CA LYS A 2 0.38 63.09 -1.92
C LYS A 2 -0.67 61.98 -1.75
N LEU A 3 -0.32 60.87 -1.01
CA LEU A 3 -0.54 60.66 0.44
C LEU A 3 -2.03 60.64 0.84
N THR A 4 -2.49 59.56 1.47
CA THR A 4 -2.46 59.38 2.94
C THR A 4 -2.94 58.00 3.36
N LYS A 5 -2.33 57.54 4.44
CA LYS A 5 -2.65 56.41 5.32
C LYS A 5 -3.95 56.64 6.09
N THR A 6 -4.67 55.60 6.46
CA THR A 6 -5.31 55.56 7.80
C THR A 6 -5.49 54.13 8.29
N ALA A 7 -5.01 53.87 9.50
CA ALA A 7 -5.24 52.70 10.36
C ALA A 7 -6.47 52.93 11.24
N VAL A 8 -7.19 51.84 11.56
CA VAL A 8 -8.17 51.82 12.68
C VAL A 8 -8.22 50.36 13.13
N LEU A 9 -7.69 50.05 14.25
CA LEU A 9 -8.19 49.96 15.64
C LEU A 9 -9.00 48.68 15.92
N ALA A 10 -8.43 47.85 16.79
CA ALA A 10 -9.01 46.67 17.41
C ALA A 10 -10.12 47.07 18.39
N ALA A 11 -11.16 46.24 18.44
CA ALA A 11 -12.09 46.19 19.61
C ALA A 11 -12.24 44.75 20.06
N ALA A 12 -11.74 44.47 21.23
CA ALA A 12 -11.98 43.25 21.98
C ALA A 12 -13.38 43.24 22.56
N LEU A 13 -14.13 42.16 22.28
CA LEU A 13 -15.32 41.83 23.08
C LEU A 13 -15.05 40.47 23.73
N ALA A 14 -14.89 40.49 25.04
CA ALA A 14 -14.88 39.30 25.87
C ALA A 14 -16.32 38.82 26.03
N LEU A 15 -16.62 37.61 25.59
CA LEU A 15 -17.80 36.85 25.96
C LEU A 15 -17.35 35.60 26.71
N SER A 16 -17.64 35.57 27.98
CA SER A 16 -17.51 34.42 28.88
C SER A 16 -18.46 33.30 28.43
N CYS A 17 -17.91 32.19 27.92
CA CYS A 17 -18.64 30.94 27.81
C CYS A 17 -18.14 29.97 28.88
N ALA A 18 -19.04 29.59 29.76
CA ALA A 18 -18.85 28.54 30.75
C ALA A 18 -18.52 27.22 30.05
N THR A 19 -17.32 26.69 30.30
CA THR A 19 -16.93 25.36 29.86
C THR A 19 -17.59 24.32 30.77
N ILE A 20 -18.61 23.64 30.25
CA ILE A 20 -19.06 22.38 30.83
C ILE A 20 -18.02 21.33 30.46
N THR A 21 -17.17 20.96 31.39
CA THR A 21 -16.29 19.81 31.29
C THR A 21 -17.12 18.53 31.41
N LEU A 22 -17.49 17.94 30.26
CA LEU A 22 -17.88 16.54 30.25
C LEU A 22 -16.59 15.72 30.51
N ASN A 23 -16.54 15.15 31.71
CA ASN A 23 -15.62 14.06 32.03
C ASN A 23 -15.98 12.85 31.15
N ALA A 24 -15.37 12.74 29.99
CA ALA A 24 -15.31 11.47 29.26
C ALA A 24 -14.38 10.57 30.07
N ALA A 25 -14.90 9.54 30.69
CA ALA A 25 -14.12 8.46 31.26
C ALA A 25 -13.17 7.90 30.15
N PRO A 26 -11.88 7.66 30.44
CA PRO A 26 -10.99 7.11 29.47
C PRO A 26 -11.52 5.73 29.06
N ALA A 27 -11.78 5.56 27.76
CA ALA A 27 -12.05 4.25 27.20
C ALA A 27 -10.81 3.38 27.52
N ASN A 28 -10.94 2.41 28.40
CA ASN A 28 -9.91 1.44 28.72
C ASN A 28 -9.61 0.65 27.43
N ALA A 29 -8.57 1.06 26.72
CA ALA A 29 -8.04 0.28 25.63
C ALA A 29 -7.51 -1.02 26.23
N LEU A 30 -8.19 -2.14 25.95
CA LEU A 30 -7.73 -3.47 26.31
C LEU A 30 -6.30 -3.66 25.79
N THR A 31 -5.33 -3.81 26.69
CA THR A 31 -3.95 -4.08 26.32
C THR A 31 -3.81 -5.53 25.88
N LEU A 32 -2.73 -5.86 25.14
CA LEU A 32 -2.43 -7.23 24.74
C LEU A 32 -2.46 -8.20 25.92
N PHE A 33 -2.05 -7.73 27.11
CA PHE A 33 -2.04 -8.51 28.36
C PHE A 33 -3.43 -8.76 28.93
N ASP A 34 -4.37 -7.84 28.75
CA ASP A 34 -5.73 -8.01 29.23
C ASP A 34 -6.52 -8.98 28.35
N ILE A 35 -6.07 -9.14 27.10
CA ILE A 35 -6.65 -10.07 26.13
C ILE A 35 -6.15 -11.52 26.36
N PHE A 36 -4.92 -11.70 26.87
CA PHE A 36 -4.34 -13.01 27.13
C PHE A 36 -4.81 -13.70 28.42
N ARG A 37 -5.46 -12.98 29.32
CA ARG A 37 -6.04 -13.56 30.54
C ARG A 37 -7.55 -13.64 30.45
N GLY A 38 -8.09 -14.84 30.47
CA GLY A 38 -9.48 -15.06 30.85
C GLY A 38 -9.70 -14.47 32.24
N LYS A 39 -10.76 -13.65 32.40
CA LYS A 39 -11.10 -13.00 33.68
C LYS A 39 -11.15 -14.02 34.81
N LYS A 40 -10.16 -14.04 35.68
CA LYS A 40 -10.32 -14.57 37.02
C LYS A 40 -11.08 -13.53 37.82
N LYS A 41 -12.22 -13.93 38.41
CA LYS A 41 -12.98 -13.10 39.35
C LYS A 41 -12.06 -12.72 40.50
N GLU A 42 -11.87 -11.41 40.71
CA GLU A 42 -11.21 -10.92 41.91
C GLU A 42 -12.10 -11.22 43.12
N PRO A 43 -11.53 -11.61 44.27
CA PRO A 43 -12.29 -11.74 45.52
C PRO A 43 -12.70 -10.36 46.00
N VAL A 44 -13.97 -10.22 46.30
CA VAL A 44 -14.57 -9.04 46.92
C VAL A 44 -13.87 -8.80 48.26
N ARG A 45 -13.26 -7.64 48.42
CA ARG A 45 -12.65 -7.19 49.66
C ARG A 45 -13.77 -6.55 50.50
N GLU A 46 -14.17 -7.20 51.58
CA GLU A 46 -15.04 -6.61 52.61
C GLU A 46 -14.30 -5.44 53.26
N GLU A 47 -14.94 -4.28 53.29
CA GLU A 47 -14.50 -3.13 54.05
C GLU A 47 -14.91 -3.31 55.53
N LEU A 48 -13.95 -3.23 56.42
CA LEU A 48 -14.17 -3.09 57.87
C LEU A 48 -14.17 -1.60 58.23
N PRO A 49 -15.07 -1.16 59.14
CA PRO A 49 -15.24 0.25 59.46
C PRO A 49 -14.21 0.80 60.45
N GLY A 50 -13.77 1.97 60.16
CA GLY A 50 -13.33 3.12 60.93
C GLY A 50 -12.57 2.97 62.24
N VAL A 51 -11.32 3.51 62.28
CA VAL A 51 -10.79 4.19 63.47
C VAL A 51 -10.12 5.50 63.02
N THR A 52 -10.66 6.60 63.48
CA THR A 52 -10.07 7.94 63.42
C THR A 52 -9.10 8.14 64.58
N THR A 53 -7.85 8.46 64.32
CA THR A 53 -7.05 9.28 65.24
C THR A 53 -6.05 10.11 64.41
N GLY A 54 -6.14 11.42 64.58
CA GLY A 54 -5.28 12.38 63.96
C GLY A 54 -3.92 12.48 64.61
N ALA A 55 -2.89 12.75 63.78
CA ALA A 55 -1.72 13.54 64.13
C ALA A 55 -1.10 14.03 62.82
N ALA A 56 -1.03 15.33 62.65
CA ALA A 56 -0.34 15.97 61.53
C ALA A 56 1.17 15.81 61.71
N LEU A 57 1.84 15.33 60.68
CA LEU A 57 3.30 15.43 60.53
C LEU A 57 3.64 16.43 59.42
N PRO A 58 4.63 17.32 59.63
CA PRO A 58 5.04 18.31 58.64
C PRO A 58 5.99 17.70 57.65
N GLY A 59 5.74 17.91 56.36
CA GLY A 59 6.62 17.48 55.25
C GLY A 59 5.83 17.18 54.00
N ALA A 60 5.13 18.21 53.45
CA ALA A 60 4.60 18.07 52.09
C ALA A 60 5.78 18.04 51.09
N GLU A 61 6.26 16.84 50.79
CA GLU A 61 7.05 16.65 49.56
C GLU A 61 6.17 17.06 48.37
N THR A 62 6.56 18.12 47.70
CA THR A 62 6.02 18.50 46.40
C THR A 62 6.11 17.30 45.48
N LYS A 63 4.98 16.66 45.19
CA LYS A 63 4.88 15.66 44.13
C LYS A 63 5.40 16.29 42.85
N GLN A 64 6.65 16.01 42.49
CA GLN A 64 7.17 16.35 41.18
C GLN A 64 6.20 15.81 40.14
N ALA A 65 5.70 16.69 39.26
CA ALA A 65 4.82 16.27 38.16
C ALA A 65 5.48 15.09 37.42
N ALA A 66 4.77 13.97 37.36
CA ALA A 66 5.30 12.75 36.77
C ALA A 66 5.74 13.05 35.34
N LYS A 67 7.03 12.82 35.02
CA LYS A 67 7.55 12.99 33.65
C LYS A 67 6.65 12.22 32.68
N PRO A 68 6.26 12.82 31.53
CA PRO A 68 5.48 12.14 30.52
C PRO A 68 6.08 10.78 30.18
N LEU A 69 5.23 9.77 29.97
CA LEU A 69 5.68 8.45 29.55
C LEU A 69 6.33 8.55 28.17
N PRO A 70 7.52 7.99 27.95
CA PRO A 70 8.10 7.92 26.61
C PRO A 70 7.20 7.10 25.71
N ARG A 71 7.17 7.40 24.40
CA ARG A 71 6.45 6.65 23.39
C ARG A 71 7.34 6.31 22.23
N VAL A 72 7.26 5.07 21.77
CA VAL A 72 7.87 4.62 20.53
C VAL A 72 6.79 4.58 19.45
N THR A 73 6.99 5.32 18.38
CA THR A 73 6.06 5.38 17.24
C THR A 73 6.62 4.55 16.09
N GLY A 74 5.73 3.92 15.32
CA GLY A 74 6.09 3.24 14.09
C GLY A 74 6.52 4.20 12.97
N PRO A 75 6.89 3.66 11.80
CA PRO A 75 7.22 4.44 10.61
C PRO A 75 6.10 5.37 10.18
N ARG A 76 6.45 6.34 9.33
CA ARG A 76 5.52 7.36 8.83
C ARG A 76 5.22 7.13 7.36
N TYR A 77 4.07 7.63 6.93
CA TYR A 77 3.78 7.85 5.53
C TYR A 77 4.36 9.19 5.09
N TYR A 78 4.84 9.23 3.84
CA TYR A 78 5.47 10.42 3.27
C TYR A 78 4.54 11.08 2.25
N THR A 79 4.71 12.38 2.04
CA THR A 79 4.16 13.04 0.86
C THR A 79 5.01 12.61 -0.33
N TYR A 80 4.44 11.78 -1.20
CA TYR A 80 5.17 11.28 -2.37
C TYR A 80 5.57 12.44 -3.29
N LYS A 81 6.84 12.44 -3.70
CA LYS A 81 7.39 13.37 -4.68
C LYS A 81 7.93 12.57 -5.84
N ALA A 82 7.32 12.75 -7.00
CA ALA A 82 7.83 12.16 -8.24
C ALA A 82 9.12 12.87 -8.68
N ASP A 83 9.94 12.17 -9.45
CA ASP A 83 11.12 12.77 -10.06
C ASP A 83 10.69 13.74 -11.17
N GLY A 84 11.32 14.91 -11.22
CA GLY A 84 11.10 15.87 -12.30
C GLY A 84 11.70 15.35 -13.62
N LEU A 85 11.13 15.80 -14.74
CA LEU A 85 11.66 15.45 -16.06
C LEU A 85 13.00 16.14 -16.31
N LYS A 86 13.92 15.42 -16.97
CA LYS A 86 15.23 15.89 -17.37
C LYS A 86 15.28 16.03 -18.90
N ARG A 87 15.92 17.07 -19.41
CA ARG A 87 16.19 17.23 -20.84
C ARG A 87 17.16 16.14 -21.30
N VAL A 88 16.87 15.56 -22.46
CA VAL A 88 17.78 14.63 -23.14
C VAL A 88 18.88 15.44 -23.83
N ALA A 89 20.13 15.25 -23.43
CA ALA A 89 21.29 15.99 -23.95
C ALA A 89 21.82 15.32 -25.22
N ILE A 90 21.07 15.48 -26.33
CA ILE A 90 21.36 14.84 -27.63
C ILE A 90 22.13 15.74 -28.60
N GLU A 91 22.19 17.03 -28.34
CA GLU A 91 22.83 18.04 -29.20
C GLU A 91 24.31 17.73 -29.49
N LYS A 92 25.02 17.10 -28.57
CA LYS A 92 26.42 16.69 -28.72
C LYS A 92 26.62 15.50 -29.68
N LEU A 93 25.52 14.83 -30.04
CA LEU A 93 25.51 13.68 -30.92
C LEU A 93 25.02 14.06 -32.33
N ALA A 94 24.69 15.33 -32.57
CA ALA A 94 24.45 15.85 -33.90
C ALA A 94 25.73 15.65 -34.75
N ASP A 95 25.59 15.02 -35.91
CA ASP A 95 26.74 14.87 -36.83
C ASP A 95 27.12 16.27 -37.30
N PRO A 96 28.41 16.67 -37.21
CA PRO A 96 28.83 17.89 -37.86
C PRO A 96 28.56 17.75 -39.35
N VAL A 97 28.08 18.82 -39.98
CA VAL A 97 27.90 18.86 -41.44
C VAL A 97 29.27 18.62 -42.06
N VAL A 98 29.57 17.37 -42.42
CA VAL A 98 30.86 17.02 -43.04
C VAL A 98 30.79 17.43 -44.49
N THR A 99 31.33 18.57 -44.77
CA THR A 99 31.79 18.91 -46.12
C THR A 99 33.17 18.29 -46.28
N SER A 100 33.24 17.07 -46.73
CA SER A 100 34.24 16.42 -47.63
C SER A 100 34.51 14.94 -47.29
N SER A 101 34.21 14.16 -48.27
CA SER A 101 34.85 12.89 -48.72
C SER A 101 35.61 12.05 -47.70
N ILE A 102 35.02 10.89 -47.34
CA ILE A 102 35.59 9.55 -47.50
C ILE A 102 34.46 8.55 -47.25
N THR A 103 34.36 7.58 -48.14
CA THR A 103 33.42 6.48 -48.21
C THR A 103 33.43 5.62 -46.95
N VAL A 104 32.39 5.68 -46.15
CA VAL A 104 31.93 4.60 -45.27
C VAL A 104 30.44 4.76 -45.12
N ASP A 105 29.63 3.74 -45.43
CA ASP A 105 28.19 3.63 -45.30
C ASP A 105 27.45 5.00 -45.26
N ILE A 106 27.15 5.55 -46.41
CA ILE A 106 26.39 6.79 -46.53
C ILE A 106 24.99 6.50 -45.96
N PRO A 107 24.60 7.08 -44.81
CA PRO A 107 23.21 7.05 -44.39
C PRO A 107 22.35 7.58 -45.54
N ALA A 108 21.16 7.05 -45.76
CA ALA A 108 20.21 7.62 -46.70
C ALA A 108 20.16 9.12 -46.48
N ALA A 109 20.11 9.94 -47.54
CA ALA A 109 20.23 11.40 -47.43
C ALA A 109 19.28 12.05 -46.41
N GLY A 110 18.14 11.39 -46.09
CA GLY A 110 17.19 11.77 -45.05
C GLY A 110 17.74 11.56 -43.63
N ASP A 111 18.46 10.46 -43.36
CA ASP A 111 18.98 10.14 -42.02
C ASP A 111 20.03 11.16 -41.57
N SER A 112 20.88 11.63 -42.46
CA SER A 112 21.90 12.64 -42.14
C SER A 112 21.28 13.99 -41.77
N GLY A 113 20.21 14.42 -42.48
CA GLY A 113 19.46 15.66 -42.15
C GLY A 113 18.79 15.59 -40.78
N VAL A 114 18.12 14.49 -40.48
CA VAL A 114 17.47 14.27 -39.16
C VAL A 114 18.52 14.22 -38.03
N ARG A 115 19.67 13.60 -38.25
CA ARG A 115 20.73 13.58 -37.23
C ARG A 115 21.39 14.94 -37.02
N ALA A 116 21.54 15.75 -38.05
CA ALA A 116 22.01 17.12 -37.91
C ALA A 116 21.02 17.95 -37.08
N ALA A 117 19.71 17.72 -37.26
CA ALA A 117 18.65 18.36 -36.48
C ALA A 117 18.60 17.95 -35.00
N PHE A 118 19.36 16.93 -34.55
CA PHE A 118 19.50 16.62 -33.11
C PHE A 118 20.03 17.81 -32.29
N ALA A 119 20.75 18.75 -32.93
CA ALA A 119 21.18 19.99 -32.30
C ALA A 119 20.01 20.83 -31.75
N ASN A 120 18.84 20.74 -32.38
CA ASN A 120 17.65 21.54 -32.07
C ASN A 120 16.65 20.82 -31.15
N VAL A 121 16.87 19.54 -30.82
CA VAL A 121 15.94 18.73 -30.04
C VAL A 121 15.84 19.21 -28.60
N ASN A 122 14.61 19.43 -28.14
CA ASN A 122 14.30 19.78 -26.77
C ASN A 122 13.23 18.83 -26.18
N VAL A 123 13.63 17.60 -25.95
CA VAL A 123 12.78 16.55 -25.36
C VAL A 123 13.14 16.38 -23.89
N ARG A 124 12.13 16.24 -23.04
CA ARG A 124 12.29 15.97 -21.61
C ARG A 124 11.63 14.64 -21.27
N THR A 125 12.26 13.88 -20.40
CA THR A 125 11.78 12.56 -19.95
C THR A 125 12.29 12.24 -18.54
N THR A 126 11.95 11.08 -18.01
CA THR A 126 12.46 10.65 -16.70
C THR A 126 13.99 10.61 -16.68
N PRO A 127 14.64 10.86 -15.53
CA PRO A 127 16.12 10.95 -15.47
C PRO A 127 16.85 9.71 -16.02
N ASP A 128 16.33 8.51 -15.71
CA ASP A 128 16.92 7.25 -16.17
C ASP A 128 16.73 7.06 -17.68
N ALA A 129 15.53 7.41 -18.20
CA ALA A 129 15.24 7.33 -19.63
C ALA A 129 16.11 8.34 -20.41
N ALA A 130 16.27 9.57 -19.91
CA ALA A 130 17.13 10.57 -20.55
C ALA A 130 18.55 10.05 -20.71
N LYS A 131 19.16 9.57 -19.61
CA LYS A 131 20.50 8.98 -19.63
C LYS A 131 20.63 7.78 -20.57
N ALA A 132 19.60 6.93 -20.60
CA ALA A 132 19.59 5.74 -21.46
C ALA A 132 19.52 6.10 -22.94
N VAL A 133 18.67 7.07 -23.31
CA VAL A 133 18.53 7.57 -24.67
C VAL A 133 19.82 8.23 -25.15
N GLU A 134 20.43 9.10 -24.33
CA GLU A 134 21.75 9.69 -24.61
C GLU A 134 22.80 8.62 -24.88
N THR A 135 22.89 7.60 -24.01
CA THR A 135 23.84 6.50 -24.13
C THR A 135 23.58 5.64 -25.37
N PHE A 136 22.30 5.38 -25.67
CA PHE A 136 21.89 4.59 -26.83
C PHE A 136 22.31 5.29 -28.14
N TYR A 137 21.93 6.55 -28.34
CA TYR A 137 22.24 7.28 -29.59
C TYR A 137 23.70 7.66 -29.72
N ALA A 138 24.50 7.64 -28.67
CA ALA A 138 25.96 7.79 -28.77
C ALA A 138 26.58 6.65 -29.59
N THR A 139 25.97 5.47 -29.60
CA THR A 139 26.47 4.29 -30.33
C THR A 139 25.59 3.88 -31.51
N GLN A 140 24.30 4.24 -31.49
CA GLN A 140 23.33 3.92 -32.53
C GLN A 140 23.41 4.95 -33.65
N LYS A 141 23.86 4.51 -34.83
CA LYS A 141 24.00 5.41 -35.99
C LYS A 141 22.75 5.52 -36.84
N LYS A 142 21.97 4.43 -36.96
CA LYS A 142 20.70 4.42 -37.71
C LYS A 142 19.56 4.93 -36.85
N LEU A 143 18.61 5.66 -37.45
CA LEU A 143 17.35 6.02 -36.82
C LEU A 143 16.51 4.76 -36.59
N VAL A 144 15.70 4.76 -35.55
CA VAL A 144 14.88 3.60 -35.14
C VAL A 144 13.47 3.72 -35.69
N TRP A 145 12.93 4.92 -35.70
CA TRP A 145 11.51 5.19 -35.90
C TRP A 145 11.18 5.85 -37.23
N ILE A 146 12.18 6.20 -37.98
CA ILE A 146 12.07 7.00 -39.19
C ILE A 146 12.65 6.26 -40.39
N ASP A 147 11.99 6.41 -41.53
CA ASP A 147 12.45 5.97 -42.83
C ASP A 147 12.29 7.14 -43.83
N GLY A 148 13.40 7.67 -44.36
CA GLY A 148 13.40 8.82 -45.25
C GLY A 148 12.82 10.06 -44.58
N THR A 149 11.65 10.54 -45.03
CA THR A 149 10.96 11.70 -44.48
C THR A 149 9.67 11.36 -43.72
N GLY A 150 9.47 10.07 -43.38
CA GLY A 150 8.27 9.59 -42.68
C GLY A 150 8.58 8.70 -41.50
N ILE A 151 7.54 8.36 -40.75
CA ILE A 151 7.60 7.39 -39.66
C ILE A 151 7.48 5.96 -40.22
N ASN A 152 8.22 5.01 -39.66
CA ASN A 152 8.20 3.63 -40.11
C ASN A 152 7.18 2.77 -39.35
N GLU A 153 7.01 1.51 -39.75
CA GLU A 153 6.07 0.55 -39.12
C GLU A 153 6.48 0.18 -37.68
N LYS A 154 7.78 0.26 -37.34
CA LYS A 154 8.22 0.07 -35.95
C LYS A 154 7.67 1.16 -35.03
N ALA A 155 7.70 2.42 -35.49
CA ALA A 155 7.13 3.55 -34.75
C ALA A 155 5.63 3.38 -34.54
N LYS A 156 4.88 3.02 -35.57
CA LYS A 156 3.43 2.78 -35.47
C LYS A 156 3.11 1.66 -34.48
N SER A 157 3.87 0.55 -34.52
CA SER A 157 3.71 -0.55 -33.58
C SER A 157 4.03 -0.16 -32.14
N ALA A 158 5.07 0.64 -31.91
CA ALA A 158 5.40 1.14 -30.56
C ALA A 158 4.31 2.08 -30.04
N ILE A 159 3.87 3.05 -30.86
CA ILE A 159 2.79 3.99 -30.50
C ILE A 159 1.52 3.24 -30.10
N ALA A 160 1.14 2.20 -30.84
CA ALA A 160 -0.05 1.41 -30.54
C ALA A 160 0.03 0.75 -29.14
N VAL A 161 1.21 0.20 -28.78
CA VAL A 161 1.40 -0.38 -27.42
C VAL A 161 1.39 0.68 -26.34
N LEU A 162 2.02 1.82 -26.57
CA LEU A 162 2.05 2.93 -25.61
C LEU A 162 0.64 3.53 -25.39
N ALA A 163 -0.16 3.63 -26.44
CA ALA A 163 -1.55 4.07 -26.37
C ALA A 163 -2.45 3.09 -25.60
N ASP A 164 -2.12 1.78 -25.63
CA ASP A 164 -2.84 0.73 -24.89
C ASP A 164 -2.27 0.47 -23.48
N ALA A 165 -1.37 1.31 -22.98
CA ALA A 165 -0.74 1.12 -21.67
C ALA A 165 -1.75 0.98 -20.51
N ALA A 166 -2.96 1.52 -20.65
CA ALA A 166 -4.06 1.37 -19.69
C ALA A 166 -4.53 -0.08 -19.53
N SER A 167 -4.29 -0.95 -20.51
CA SER A 167 -4.64 -2.37 -20.44
C SER A 167 -3.80 -3.14 -19.41
N VAL A 168 -2.64 -2.62 -19.07
CA VAL A 168 -1.72 -3.15 -18.06
C VAL A 168 -1.64 -2.27 -16.80
N GLY A 169 -2.60 -1.35 -16.60
CA GLY A 169 -2.65 -0.49 -15.43
C GLY A 169 -1.60 0.64 -15.41
N LEU A 170 -1.05 0.99 -16.58
CA LEU A 170 -0.19 2.16 -16.76
C LEU A 170 -1.00 3.31 -17.39
N ASP A 171 -0.50 4.55 -17.24
CA ASP A 171 -1.18 5.73 -17.78
C ASP A 171 -0.66 6.06 -19.19
N PRO A 172 -1.47 5.96 -20.26
CA PRO A 172 -1.03 6.25 -21.63
C PRO A 172 -0.49 7.68 -21.82
N TRP A 173 -0.95 8.64 -21.02
CA TRP A 173 -0.47 10.04 -21.08
C TRP A 173 1.02 10.17 -20.74
N ASP A 174 1.55 9.27 -19.92
CA ASP A 174 2.97 9.25 -19.57
C ASP A 174 3.89 8.94 -20.77
N TYR A 175 3.33 8.37 -21.83
CA TYR A 175 4.06 7.88 -23.00
C TYR A 175 3.59 8.54 -24.32
N ALA A 176 2.69 9.51 -24.24
CA ALA A 176 2.17 10.20 -25.41
C ALA A 176 3.28 10.99 -26.11
N VAL A 177 3.33 10.89 -27.44
CA VAL A 177 4.26 11.62 -28.29
C VAL A 177 3.50 12.33 -29.41
N LYS A 178 3.97 13.53 -29.79
CA LYS A 178 3.44 14.23 -30.96
C LYS A 178 3.89 13.52 -32.23
N ILE A 179 2.93 13.01 -33.00
CA ILE A 179 3.20 12.33 -34.26
C ILE A 179 3.37 13.39 -35.37
N PRO A 180 4.48 13.36 -36.13
CA PRO A 180 4.66 14.24 -37.29
C PRO A 180 3.56 14.00 -38.34
N SER A 181 3.07 15.08 -38.97
CA SER A 181 2.09 14.96 -40.04
C SER A 181 2.67 14.29 -41.27
N ASP A 182 1.87 13.49 -41.98
CA ASP A 182 2.25 12.94 -43.28
C ASP A 182 2.31 14.05 -44.37
N SER A 183 1.57 15.14 -44.17
CA SER A 183 1.57 16.31 -45.01
C SER A 183 2.58 17.34 -44.50
N PHE A 184 3.62 17.61 -45.26
CA PHE A 184 4.66 18.60 -44.95
C PHE A 184 5.08 19.37 -46.20
N ASP A 185 5.68 20.54 -45.98
CA ASP A 185 6.22 21.36 -47.07
C ASP A 185 7.55 20.73 -47.56
N SER A 186 7.54 20.25 -48.80
CA SER A 186 8.72 19.66 -49.42
C SER A 186 9.81 20.68 -49.79
N VAL A 187 9.52 21.98 -49.71
CA VAL A 187 10.48 23.07 -49.96
C VAL A 187 11.29 23.36 -48.69
N ASP A 188 10.67 23.23 -47.47
CA ASP A 188 11.35 23.44 -46.20
C ASP A 188 11.67 22.10 -45.49
N LEU A 189 12.63 21.38 -46.02
CA LEU A 189 13.09 20.11 -45.46
C LEU A 189 13.74 20.27 -44.08
N ASN A 190 14.31 21.43 -43.75
CA ASN A 190 14.94 21.62 -42.43
C ASN A 190 13.88 21.57 -41.32
N LYS A 191 12.74 22.20 -41.50
CA LYS A 191 11.63 22.11 -40.56
C LYS A 191 11.16 20.64 -40.39
N ARG A 192 11.09 19.93 -41.52
CA ARG A 192 10.71 18.50 -41.49
C ARG A 192 11.73 17.66 -40.69
N TYR A 193 13.02 17.89 -40.87
CA TYR A 193 14.07 17.22 -40.13
C TYR A 193 14.03 17.51 -38.64
N ASP A 194 13.72 18.75 -38.22
CA ASP A 194 13.53 19.11 -36.83
C ASP A 194 12.34 18.37 -36.18
N GLU A 195 11.21 18.27 -36.91
CA GLU A 195 10.03 17.50 -36.47
C GLU A 195 10.36 16.02 -36.28
N LEU A 196 11.03 15.40 -37.26
CA LEU A 196 11.43 14.00 -37.24
C LEU A 196 12.48 13.73 -36.18
N ALA A 197 13.46 14.59 -35.99
CA ALA A 197 14.48 14.48 -34.94
C ALA A 197 13.85 14.53 -33.55
N THR A 198 12.92 15.46 -33.36
CA THR A 198 12.17 15.58 -32.10
C THR A 198 11.35 14.31 -31.84
N PHE A 199 10.66 13.80 -32.86
CA PHE A 199 9.85 12.57 -32.76
C PHE A 199 10.72 11.34 -32.45
N GLU A 200 11.86 11.17 -33.14
CA GLU A 200 12.80 10.07 -32.92
C GLU A 200 13.23 9.97 -31.45
N ILE A 201 13.61 11.10 -30.87
CA ILE A 201 14.06 11.16 -29.47
C ILE A 201 12.87 11.08 -28.49
N ALA A 202 11.72 11.67 -28.83
CA ALA A 202 10.53 11.61 -28.00
C ALA A 202 9.99 10.17 -27.89
N LEU A 203 9.87 9.45 -29.02
CA LEU A 203 9.39 8.07 -29.02
C LEU A 203 10.37 7.13 -28.32
N SER A 204 11.68 7.30 -28.55
CA SER A 204 12.70 6.56 -27.81
C SER A 204 12.60 6.80 -26.30
N SER A 205 12.35 8.03 -25.89
CA SER A 205 12.17 8.41 -24.48
C SER A 205 10.90 7.81 -23.88
N ALA A 206 9.80 7.83 -24.63
CA ALA A 206 8.54 7.23 -24.24
C ALA A 206 8.66 5.70 -24.09
N VAL A 207 9.29 5.03 -25.04
CA VAL A 207 9.56 3.59 -24.99
C VAL A 207 10.49 3.25 -23.82
N ALA A 208 11.53 4.03 -23.58
CA ALA A 208 12.46 3.84 -22.45
C ALA A 208 11.71 3.94 -21.10
N THR A 209 10.85 4.95 -20.95
CA THR A 209 10.03 5.16 -19.77
C THR A 209 9.00 4.02 -19.59
N TYR A 210 8.32 3.61 -20.68
CA TYR A 210 7.38 2.50 -20.64
C TYR A 210 8.03 1.19 -20.21
N VAL A 211 9.18 0.84 -20.80
CA VAL A 211 9.92 -0.38 -20.42
C VAL A 211 10.29 -0.35 -18.94
N GLN A 212 10.75 0.77 -18.44
CA GLN A 212 11.11 0.92 -17.05
C GLN A 212 9.89 0.72 -16.15
N ASP A 213 8.78 1.39 -16.45
CA ASP A 213 7.55 1.34 -15.68
C ASP A 213 6.88 -0.05 -15.74
N ALA A 214 6.89 -0.69 -16.90
CA ALA A 214 6.34 -2.03 -17.08
C ALA A 214 7.09 -3.10 -16.27
N VAL A 215 8.41 -2.95 -16.10
CA VAL A 215 9.24 -3.92 -15.37
C VAL A 215 9.23 -3.69 -13.86
N ARG A 216 9.34 -2.44 -13.40
CA ARG A 216 9.56 -2.13 -11.97
C ARG A 216 8.50 -1.25 -11.31
N GLY A 217 7.47 -0.86 -12.08
CA GLY A 217 6.45 0.09 -11.63
C GLY A 217 6.86 1.56 -11.78
N ARG A 218 5.84 2.41 -11.83
CA ARG A 218 5.96 3.89 -11.91
C ARG A 218 6.39 4.48 -10.57
N ILE A 219 5.95 3.87 -9.48
CA ILE A 219 6.08 4.36 -8.12
C ILE A 219 7.23 3.64 -7.40
N ASP A 220 8.06 4.40 -6.70
CA ASP A 220 9.02 3.83 -5.77
C ASP A 220 8.34 3.59 -4.42
N PRO A 221 8.11 2.32 -4.02
CA PRO A 221 7.41 1.99 -2.78
C PRO A 221 8.08 2.59 -1.55
N ASN A 222 9.41 2.66 -1.51
CA ASN A 222 10.17 3.15 -0.37
C ASN A 222 10.01 4.67 -0.15
N ARG A 223 9.45 5.38 -1.14
CA ARG A 223 9.13 6.82 -1.07
C ARG A 223 7.68 7.10 -0.65
N ILE A 224 6.86 6.05 -0.46
CA ILE A 224 5.48 6.17 0.03
C ILE A 224 5.46 6.19 1.55
N SER A 225 6.18 5.28 2.18
CA SER A 225 6.23 5.16 3.65
C SER A 225 7.43 4.34 4.10
N GLY A 226 7.79 4.44 5.38
CA GLY A 226 8.75 3.54 6.00
C GLY A 226 8.21 2.13 6.26
N TYR A 227 6.98 1.80 5.85
CA TYR A 227 6.43 0.45 5.92
C TYR A 227 6.68 -0.38 4.66
N HIS A 228 7.29 0.20 3.62
CA HIS A 228 7.71 -0.50 2.41
C HIS A 228 9.22 -0.69 2.46
N ASP A 229 9.67 -1.90 2.13
CA ASP A 229 11.10 -2.23 2.05
C ASP A 229 11.32 -3.19 0.89
N PHE A 230 11.55 -2.59 -0.28
CA PHE A 230 11.81 -3.34 -1.51
C PHE A 230 13.10 -2.89 -2.14
N LYS A 231 13.90 -3.85 -2.55
CA LYS A 231 14.98 -3.58 -3.50
C LYS A 231 14.36 -3.27 -4.85
N ARG A 232 14.47 -2.01 -5.29
CA ARG A 232 13.96 -1.62 -6.59
C ARG A 232 14.69 -2.36 -7.70
N LYS A 233 13.94 -2.95 -8.65
CA LYS A 233 14.51 -3.71 -9.78
C LYS A 233 15.37 -2.82 -10.66
N ASP A 234 16.54 -3.31 -11.03
CA ASP A 234 17.39 -2.68 -12.04
C ASP A 234 16.85 -3.00 -13.44
N VAL A 235 16.72 -1.97 -14.27
CA VAL A 235 16.25 -2.11 -15.65
C VAL A 235 17.34 -1.60 -16.58
N ASN A 236 17.88 -2.48 -17.40
CA ASN A 236 18.86 -2.09 -18.43
C ASN A 236 18.12 -1.48 -19.63
N ILE A 237 17.79 -0.19 -19.52
CA ILE A 237 17.01 0.52 -20.53
C ILE A 237 17.79 0.65 -21.84
N VAL A 238 19.12 0.80 -21.80
CA VAL A 238 19.96 0.86 -23.01
C VAL A 238 19.87 -0.45 -23.79
N ALA A 239 19.96 -1.59 -23.10
CA ALA A 239 19.76 -2.89 -23.74
C ALA A 239 18.35 -3.06 -24.31
N ALA A 240 17.34 -2.53 -23.59
CA ALA A 240 15.96 -2.55 -24.08
C ALA A 240 15.81 -1.75 -25.39
N LEU A 241 16.36 -0.54 -25.47
CA LEU A 241 16.35 0.27 -26.70
C LEU A 241 17.10 -0.42 -27.85
N LYS A 242 18.23 -1.09 -27.58
CA LYS A 242 18.96 -1.90 -28.58
C LYS A 242 18.10 -3.06 -29.09
N ASN A 243 17.43 -3.77 -28.18
CA ASN A 243 16.53 -4.86 -28.57
C ASN A 243 15.36 -4.36 -29.44
N VAL A 244 14.77 -3.22 -29.07
CA VAL A 244 13.72 -2.56 -29.86
C VAL A 244 14.25 -2.20 -31.26
N ALA A 245 15.41 -1.59 -31.38
CA ALA A 245 15.99 -1.22 -32.66
C ALA A 245 16.22 -2.45 -33.60
N MET A 246 16.60 -3.60 -33.01
CA MET A 246 16.85 -4.84 -33.73
C MET A 246 15.61 -5.69 -33.95
N SER A 247 14.55 -5.51 -33.16
CA SER A 247 13.37 -6.37 -33.20
C SER A 247 12.56 -6.18 -34.48
N SER A 248 12.05 -7.28 -35.02
CA SER A 248 10.99 -7.29 -36.04
C SER A 248 9.57 -7.33 -35.41
N ASN A 249 9.44 -7.66 -34.13
CA ASN A 249 8.19 -7.72 -33.39
C ASN A 249 8.22 -6.77 -32.18
N ILE A 250 8.05 -5.48 -32.45
CA ILE A 250 8.06 -4.44 -31.42
C ILE A 250 6.92 -4.64 -30.41
N LYS A 251 5.72 -4.95 -30.89
CA LYS A 251 4.54 -5.19 -30.04
C LYS A 251 4.83 -6.28 -29.02
N GLY A 252 5.17 -7.49 -29.48
CA GLY A 252 5.44 -8.62 -28.58
C GLY A 252 6.60 -8.35 -27.62
N TYR A 253 7.63 -7.63 -28.07
CA TYR A 253 8.73 -7.24 -27.20
C TYR A 253 8.28 -6.31 -26.06
N LEU A 254 7.53 -5.25 -26.35
CA LEU A 254 7.08 -4.28 -25.35
C LEU A 254 6.06 -4.91 -24.39
N GLU A 255 5.11 -5.68 -24.90
CA GLU A 255 4.13 -6.39 -24.08
C GLU A 255 4.78 -7.38 -23.10
N SER A 256 5.87 -8.03 -23.52
CA SER A 256 6.64 -8.96 -22.67
C SER A 256 7.41 -8.29 -21.53
N ARG A 257 7.40 -6.97 -21.41
CA ARG A 257 8.06 -6.26 -20.30
C ARG A 257 7.25 -6.29 -19.01
N SER A 258 5.93 -6.40 -19.10
CA SER A 258 5.06 -6.61 -17.94
C SER A 258 5.22 -8.02 -17.35
N PRO A 259 4.91 -8.22 -16.05
CA PRO A 259 4.97 -9.55 -15.44
C PRO A 259 4.14 -10.59 -16.19
N ALA A 260 4.71 -11.78 -16.43
CA ALA A 260 4.05 -12.87 -17.14
C ALA A 260 3.26 -13.82 -16.23
N GLY A 261 3.42 -13.71 -14.90
CA GLY A 261 2.79 -14.59 -13.92
C GLY A 261 1.26 -14.61 -13.99
N GLY A 262 0.66 -15.76 -13.66
CA GLY A 262 -0.79 -15.98 -13.73
C GLY A 262 -1.59 -14.93 -12.96
N ASP A 263 -1.11 -14.55 -11.77
CA ASP A 263 -1.77 -13.53 -10.94
C ASP A 263 -1.84 -12.16 -11.64
N PHE A 264 -0.75 -11.74 -12.29
CA PHE A 264 -0.75 -10.48 -13.04
C PHE A 264 -1.70 -10.53 -14.24
N GLN A 265 -1.77 -11.67 -14.95
CA GLN A 265 -2.68 -11.85 -16.08
C GLN A 265 -4.15 -11.87 -15.62
N ALA A 266 -4.45 -12.47 -14.47
CA ALA A 266 -5.79 -12.45 -13.87
C ALA A 266 -6.23 -11.02 -13.49
N LEU A 267 -5.34 -10.24 -12.86
CA LEU A 267 -5.60 -8.83 -12.55
C LEU A 267 -5.84 -8.00 -13.82
N LYS A 268 -5.04 -8.23 -14.88
CA LYS A 268 -5.19 -7.57 -16.17
C LYS A 268 -6.53 -7.93 -16.84
N ALA A 269 -6.90 -9.20 -16.84
CA ALA A 269 -8.16 -9.67 -17.43
C ALA A 269 -9.37 -9.06 -16.72
N GLU A 270 -9.35 -9.03 -15.39
CA GLU A 270 -10.42 -8.42 -14.59
C GLU A 270 -10.51 -6.91 -14.80
N LEU A 271 -9.36 -6.21 -14.94
CA LEU A 271 -9.33 -4.80 -15.29
C LEU A 271 -10.00 -4.54 -16.64
N ALA A 272 -9.68 -5.33 -17.66
CA ALA A 272 -10.28 -5.22 -18.99
C ALA A 272 -11.80 -5.48 -18.94
N ARG A 273 -12.24 -6.51 -18.20
CA ARG A 273 -13.66 -6.84 -18.02
C ARG A 273 -14.41 -5.67 -17.39
N LEU A 274 -13.92 -5.13 -16.27
CA LEU A 274 -14.58 -4.01 -15.57
C LEU A 274 -14.59 -2.73 -16.39
N LYS A 275 -13.51 -2.43 -17.14
CA LYS A 275 -13.48 -1.26 -18.04
C LYS A 275 -14.51 -1.39 -19.16
N ALA A 276 -14.68 -2.59 -19.76
CA ALA A 276 -15.68 -2.83 -20.77
C ALA A 276 -17.13 -2.70 -20.21
N GLU A 277 -17.39 -3.26 -19.04
CA GLU A 277 -18.69 -3.13 -18.38
C GLU A 277 -18.98 -1.70 -17.92
N SER A 278 -17.94 -0.95 -17.56
CA SER A 278 -18.09 0.41 -17.04
C SER A 278 -18.35 1.46 -18.13
N SER A 279 -18.15 1.14 -19.39
CA SER A 279 -18.49 1.99 -20.53
C SER A 279 -19.99 1.95 -20.89
N ALA A 280 -20.77 1.02 -20.29
CA ALA A 280 -22.22 0.99 -20.43
C ALA A 280 -22.89 2.09 -19.58
N GLU A 281 -23.80 2.84 -20.17
CA GLU A 281 -24.36 4.16 -19.76
C GLU A 281 -25.18 4.23 -18.46
N ASP A 282 -25.14 3.27 -17.54
CA ASP A 282 -26.07 3.24 -16.41
C ASP A 282 -25.36 3.29 -15.02
N ARG A 283 -24.58 4.36 -14.78
CA ARG A 283 -23.89 4.52 -13.50
C ARG A 283 -24.61 5.44 -12.52
N VAL A 284 -24.86 4.95 -11.30
CA VAL A 284 -25.15 5.82 -10.16
C VAL A 284 -23.81 6.29 -9.59
N VAL A 285 -23.56 7.59 -9.66
CA VAL A 285 -22.37 8.23 -9.09
C VAL A 285 -22.85 9.18 -7.99
N ILE A 286 -22.32 9.00 -6.77
CA ILE A 286 -22.54 9.89 -5.63
C ILE A 286 -21.19 10.51 -5.29
N ALA A 287 -21.14 11.85 -5.18
CA ALA A 287 -19.90 12.58 -4.98
C ALA A 287 -19.15 12.13 -3.72
N ASP A 288 -17.81 12.06 -3.83
CA ASP A 288 -16.94 11.72 -2.71
C ASP A 288 -17.10 12.71 -1.55
N GLY A 289 -17.15 12.17 -0.32
CA GLY A 289 -17.33 12.99 0.89
C GLY A 289 -18.77 13.38 1.17
N THR A 290 -19.74 12.92 0.38
CA THR A 290 -21.17 13.16 0.65
C THR A 290 -21.54 12.60 2.03
N LEU A 291 -22.13 13.49 2.84
CA LEU A 291 -22.71 13.17 4.14
C LEU A 291 -24.08 13.85 4.21
N LEU A 292 -25.13 13.05 4.40
CA LEU A 292 -26.50 13.56 4.53
C LEU A 292 -27.14 12.97 5.78
N LYS A 293 -27.65 13.83 6.65
CA LYS A 293 -28.33 13.45 7.89
C LYS A 293 -29.81 13.83 7.82
N PRO A 294 -30.68 13.12 8.55
CA PRO A 294 -32.09 13.49 8.69
C PRO A 294 -32.29 14.98 8.98
N GLY A 295 -33.19 15.62 8.24
CA GLY A 295 -33.48 17.05 8.36
C GLY A 295 -32.51 17.98 7.62
N GLN A 296 -31.55 17.46 6.89
CA GLN A 296 -30.65 18.25 6.02
C GLN A 296 -31.08 18.19 4.55
N SER A 297 -30.46 19.03 3.73
CA SER A 297 -30.60 19.01 2.27
C SER A 297 -29.26 18.75 1.63
N ASN A 298 -29.26 17.99 0.50
CA ASN A 298 -28.06 17.72 -0.26
C ASN A 298 -28.40 17.49 -1.75
N PRO A 299 -27.72 18.16 -2.70
CA PRO A 299 -27.96 17.95 -4.13
C PRO A 299 -27.72 16.52 -4.62
N GLU A 300 -26.90 15.72 -3.89
CA GLU A 300 -26.67 14.31 -4.19
C GLU A 300 -27.88 13.41 -3.87
N LEU A 301 -28.95 13.91 -3.26
CA LEU A 301 -30.11 13.11 -2.89
C LEU A 301 -30.74 12.39 -4.09
N ALA A 302 -30.76 13.01 -5.26
CA ALA A 302 -31.23 12.37 -6.48
C ALA A 302 -30.41 11.13 -6.84
N ASN A 303 -29.10 11.20 -6.72
CA ASN A 303 -28.20 10.07 -6.97
C ASN A 303 -28.33 9.00 -5.87
N ILE A 304 -28.56 9.42 -4.62
CA ILE A 304 -28.81 8.52 -3.48
C ILE A 304 -30.07 7.69 -3.74
N VAL A 305 -31.19 8.34 -4.12
CA VAL A 305 -32.45 7.67 -4.44
C VAL A 305 -32.29 6.73 -5.63
N LYS A 306 -31.63 7.19 -6.71
CA LYS A 306 -31.28 6.31 -7.88
C LYS A 306 -30.48 5.09 -7.44
N GLY A 307 -29.52 5.27 -6.53
CA GLY A 307 -28.73 4.16 -5.97
C GLY A 307 -29.57 3.14 -5.21
N ILE A 308 -30.50 3.59 -4.39
CA ILE A 308 -31.43 2.72 -3.68
C ILE A 308 -32.37 1.98 -4.66
N VAL A 309 -32.93 2.69 -5.65
CA VAL A 309 -33.80 2.08 -6.67
C VAL A 309 -33.05 1.01 -7.48
N LYS A 310 -31.78 1.26 -7.78
CA LYS A 310 -30.98 0.31 -8.57
C LYS A 310 -30.56 -0.92 -7.76
N HIS A 311 -30.15 -0.76 -6.52
CA HIS A 311 -29.49 -1.79 -5.71
C HIS A 311 -30.31 -2.29 -4.52
N GLY A 312 -31.46 -1.67 -4.23
CA GLY A 312 -32.42 -2.17 -3.24
C GLY A 312 -33.21 -3.39 -3.74
N SER A 313 -33.64 -4.23 -2.80
CA SER A 313 -34.48 -5.38 -3.11
C SER A 313 -35.85 -5.00 -3.69
N ASP A 314 -36.49 -5.91 -4.41
CA ASP A 314 -37.86 -5.68 -4.92
C ASP A 314 -38.87 -5.52 -3.78
N ALA A 315 -38.62 -6.13 -2.62
CA ALA A 315 -39.43 -5.95 -1.42
C ALA A 315 -39.36 -4.50 -0.92
N LEU A 316 -38.15 -3.94 -0.81
CA LEU A 316 -37.93 -2.55 -0.42
C LEU A 316 -38.60 -1.57 -1.40
N LYS A 317 -38.42 -1.81 -2.70
CA LYS A 317 -39.03 -0.97 -3.74
C LYS A 317 -40.57 -0.99 -3.69
N THR A 318 -41.15 -2.13 -3.37
CA THR A 318 -42.60 -2.28 -3.21
C THR A 318 -43.10 -1.58 -1.96
N GLU A 319 -42.43 -1.76 -0.82
CA GLU A 319 -42.76 -1.11 0.45
C GLU A 319 -42.71 0.42 0.37
N HIS A 320 -41.68 0.96 -0.32
CA HIS A 320 -41.49 2.40 -0.48
C HIS A 320 -41.91 2.95 -1.86
N SER A 321 -42.77 2.22 -2.60
CA SER A 321 -43.16 2.58 -3.97
C SER A 321 -43.71 4.01 -4.11
N LEU A 322 -44.54 4.46 -3.17
CA LEU A 322 -45.10 5.81 -3.17
C LEU A 322 -44.04 6.89 -2.94
N THR A 323 -43.09 6.65 -2.04
CA THR A 323 -41.95 7.55 -1.78
C THR A 323 -41.08 7.68 -3.01
N ILE A 324 -40.75 6.54 -3.63
CA ILE A 324 -39.92 6.50 -4.84
C ILE A 324 -40.61 7.18 -6.01
N ALA A 325 -41.88 6.86 -6.27
CA ALA A 325 -42.66 7.45 -7.37
C ALA A 325 -42.98 8.94 -7.13
N GLY A 326 -43.09 9.36 -5.89
CA GLY A 326 -43.36 10.74 -5.49
C GLY A 326 -42.15 11.67 -5.49
N TYR A 327 -40.95 11.12 -5.53
CA TYR A 327 -39.71 11.92 -5.49
C TYR A 327 -39.52 12.74 -6.77
N ARG A 328 -39.12 14.00 -6.65
CA ARG A 328 -39.02 14.99 -7.75
C ARG A 328 -37.63 15.61 -7.86
N ASP A 329 -36.58 14.83 -7.57
CA ASP A 329 -35.18 15.25 -7.61
C ASP A 329 -34.87 16.50 -6.79
N THR A 330 -35.62 16.73 -5.69
CA THR A 330 -35.37 17.81 -4.75
C THR A 330 -34.23 17.46 -3.79
N PRO A 331 -33.44 18.46 -3.32
CA PRO A 331 -32.37 18.21 -2.36
C PRO A 331 -32.85 17.96 -0.94
N GLU A 332 -34.15 18.12 -0.64
CA GLU A 332 -34.75 18.04 0.68
C GLU A 332 -34.91 16.60 1.15
N TYR A 333 -34.24 16.25 2.25
CA TYR A 333 -34.26 14.92 2.84
C TYR A 333 -35.47 14.75 3.77
N THR A 334 -36.63 14.46 3.18
CA THR A 334 -37.91 14.34 3.91
C THR A 334 -37.95 13.09 4.82
N PRO A 335 -38.84 13.02 5.82
CA PRO A 335 -38.98 11.85 6.67
C PRO A 335 -39.25 10.55 5.91
N GLU A 336 -39.97 10.60 4.77
CA GLU A 336 -40.27 9.43 3.96
C GLU A 336 -39.01 8.92 3.25
N LEU A 337 -38.13 9.82 2.80
CA LEU A 337 -36.83 9.48 2.22
C LEU A 337 -35.85 8.98 3.28
N VAL A 338 -35.93 9.50 4.52
CA VAL A 338 -35.18 8.94 5.65
C VAL A 338 -35.59 7.49 5.89
N SER A 339 -36.90 7.20 5.93
CA SER A 339 -37.41 5.83 6.11
C SER A 339 -36.96 4.90 4.97
N LEU A 340 -36.93 5.36 3.73
CA LEU A 340 -36.42 4.62 2.58
C LEU A 340 -34.93 4.27 2.76
N VAL A 341 -34.11 5.21 3.22
CA VAL A 341 -32.68 5.00 3.48
C VAL A 341 -32.49 4.04 4.65
N GLU A 342 -33.24 4.16 5.74
CA GLU A 342 -33.18 3.25 6.89
C GLU A 342 -33.52 1.81 6.49
N ALA A 343 -34.54 1.63 5.66
CA ALA A 343 -34.91 0.32 5.12
C ALA A 343 -33.77 -0.27 4.26
N PHE A 344 -33.17 0.54 3.39
CA PHE A 344 -32.03 0.14 2.59
C PHE A 344 -30.78 -0.20 3.45
N GLN A 345 -30.51 0.59 4.48
CA GLN A 345 -29.44 0.30 5.44
C GLN A 345 -29.67 -1.03 6.14
N LYS A 346 -30.88 -1.29 6.61
CA LYS A 346 -31.27 -2.52 7.31
C LYS A 346 -31.08 -3.77 6.44
N GLU A 347 -31.56 -3.75 5.20
CA GLU A 347 -31.41 -4.92 4.29
C GLU A 347 -29.94 -5.18 3.92
N ASN A 348 -29.10 -4.12 3.93
CA ASN A 348 -27.66 -4.22 3.63
C ASN A 348 -26.79 -4.46 4.88
N GLY A 349 -27.38 -4.77 6.05
CA GLY A 349 -26.65 -5.06 7.29
C GLY A 349 -25.96 -3.86 7.90
N LEU A 350 -26.40 -2.64 7.55
CA LEU A 350 -25.93 -1.39 8.14
C LEU A 350 -26.84 -0.97 9.31
N LYS A 351 -26.34 -0.05 10.15
CA LYS A 351 -27.18 0.57 11.18
C LYS A 351 -28.24 1.44 10.51
N PRO A 352 -29.56 1.17 10.74
CA PRO A 352 -30.63 1.95 10.15
C PRO A 352 -30.82 3.25 10.94
N ASP A 353 -30.04 4.27 10.64
CA ASP A 353 -30.07 5.58 11.30
C ASP A 353 -30.39 6.74 10.35
N GLY A 354 -30.70 6.44 9.11
CA GLY A 354 -31.00 7.41 8.07
C GLY A 354 -29.82 8.29 7.66
N VAL A 355 -28.61 8.07 8.22
CA VAL A 355 -27.43 8.86 7.89
C VAL A 355 -26.74 8.27 6.66
N VAL A 356 -26.80 8.98 5.54
CA VAL A 356 -26.07 8.60 4.32
C VAL A 356 -24.63 9.04 4.44
N GLY A 357 -23.77 8.13 4.82
CA GLY A 357 -22.32 8.30 4.86
C GLY A 357 -21.63 7.26 3.98
N LYS A 358 -20.31 7.19 4.06
CA LYS A 358 -19.45 6.33 3.21
C LYS A 358 -19.93 4.87 3.13
N ALA A 359 -20.40 4.28 4.24
CA ALA A 359 -20.89 2.90 4.26
C ALA A 359 -22.20 2.73 3.48
N SER A 360 -23.16 3.63 3.65
CA SER A 360 -24.44 3.62 2.93
C SER A 360 -24.22 3.88 1.43
N ILE A 361 -23.42 4.88 1.09
CA ILE A 361 -23.08 5.22 -0.30
C ILE A 361 -22.46 4.01 -1.02
N ARG A 362 -21.51 3.34 -0.38
CA ARG A 362 -20.87 2.13 -0.95
C ARG A 362 -21.90 1.07 -1.34
N LYS A 363 -22.95 0.89 -0.57
CA LYS A 363 -24.03 -0.05 -0.90
C LYS A 363 -24.97 0.48 -1.99
N MET A 364 -25.26 1.78 -1.98
CA MET A 364 -26.10 2.45 -2.98
C MET A 364 -25.49 2.48 -4.38
N VAL A 365 -24.16 2.45 -4.48
CA VAL A 365 -23.47 2.35 -5.78
C VAL A 365 -23.15 0.89 -6.19
N GLY A 366 -23.67 -0.11 -5.47
CA GLY A 366 -23.54 -1.52 -5.82
C GLY A 366 -22.34 -2.23 -5.21
N GLY A 367 -21.88 -1.79 -4.03
CA GLY A 367 -20.71 -2.34 -3.34
C GLY A 367 -19.47 -1.48 -3.61
N ASP A 368 -18.28 -2.09 -3.73
CA ASP A 368 -17.14 -1.40 -4.34
C ASP A 368 -17.57 -1.07 -5.77
N SER A 369 -17.71 0.22 -6.08
CA SER A 369 -18.10 0.63 -7.43
C SER A 369 -17.12 0.02 -8.44
N ALA A 370 -17.54 -0.17 -9.68
CA ALA A 370 -16.61 -0.63 -10.72
C ALA A 370 -15.36 0.30 -10.76
N ALA A 371 -15.53 1.59 -10.45
CA ALA A 371 -14.44 2.55 -10.32
C ALA A 371 -13.51 2.23 -9.14
N ASP A 372 -14.04 1.87 -7.95
CA ASP A 372 -13.21 1.47 -6.80
C ASP A 372 -12.46 0.18 -7.09
N LYS A 373 -13.12 -0.79 -7.73
CA LYS A 373 -12.49 -2.05 -8.15
C LYS A 373 -11.39 -1.81 -9.17
N ILE A 374 -11.65 -0.96 -10.18
CA ILE A 374 -10.64 -0.55 -11.17
C ILE A 374 -9.46 0.12 -10.47
N ALA A 375 -9.71 1.06 -9.55
CA ALA A 375 -8.65 1.72 -8.81
C ALA A 375 -7.81 0.73 -7.97
N LYS A 376 -8.44 -0.25 -7.31
CA LYS A 376 -7.74 -1.32 -6.60
C LYS A 376 -6.92 -2.20 -7.54
N LEU A 377 -7.43 -2.52 -8.73
CA LEU A 377 -6.71 -3.29 -9.73
C LEU A 377 -5.50 -2.53 -10.28
N GLU A 378 -5.62 -1.24 -10.54
CA GLU A 378 -4.49 -0.40 -10.97
C GLU A 378 -3.40 -0.33 -9.90
N VAL A 379 -3.78 -0.21 -8.62
CA VAL A 379 -2.84 -0.31 -7.48
C VAL A 379 -2.22 -1.71 -7.41
N ALA A 380 -3.00 -2.77 -7.54
CA ALA A 380 -2.49 -4.15 -7.47
C ALA A 380 -1.53 -4.46 -8.63
N LEU A 381 -1.83 -4.02 -9.86
CA LEU A 381 -0.94 -4.17 -11.01
C LEU A 381 0.38 -3.42 -10.82
N GLU A 382 0.35 -2.22 -10.23
CA GLU A 382 1.56 -1.49 -9.87
C GLU A 382 2.38 -2.24 -8.83
N GLN A 383 1.75 -2.69 -7.74
CA GLN A 383 2.41 -3.42 -6.65
C GLN A 383 2.95 -4.79 -7.09
N ALA A 384 2.26 -5.48 -8.00
CA ALA A 384 2.75 -6.74 -8.56
C ALA A 384 4.08 -6.58 -9.33
N ARG A 385 4.35 -5.39 -9.89
CA ARG A 385 5.64 -5.08 -10.52
C ARG A 385 6.78 -4.93 -9.50
N TRP A 386 6.48 -4.69 -8.23
CA TRP A 386 7.52 -4.61 -7.19
C TRP A 386 8.05 -5.99 -6.80
N LEU A 387 7.20 -7.02 -6.87
CA LEU A 387 7.58 -8.40 -6.59
C LEU A 387 8.58 -8.93 -7.62
N PRO A 388 9.44 -9.90 -7.28
CA PRO A 388 10.28 -10.59 -8.25
C PRO A 388 9.49 -11.16 -9.43
N VAL A 389 10.13 -11.34 -10.57
CA VAL A 389 9.52 -11.96 -11.75
C VAL A 389 9.18 -13.43 -11.50
N ASP A 390 10.04 -14.10 -10.75
CA ASP A 390 9.86 -15.48 -10.29
C ASP A 390 9.78 -15.48 -8.76
N LEU A 391 8.65 -15.91 -8.24
CA LEU A 391 8.43 -15.99 -6.79
C LEU A 391 9.10 -17.23 -6.16
N GLY A 392 9.67 -18.10 -6.98
CA GLY A 392 10.26 -19.36 -6.55
C GLY A 392 9.27 -20.52 -6.58
N ALA A 393 9.76 -21.72 -6.92
CA ALA A 393 8.93 -22.94 -6.99
C ALA A 393 8.24 -23.26 -5.66
N ARG A 394 8.92 -22.98 -4.54
CA ARG A 394 8.37 -23.03 -3.18
C ARG A 394 8.46 -21.66 -2.57
N HIS A 395 7.34 -21.11 -2.11
CA HIS A 395 7.32 -19.82 -1.44
C HIS A 395 6.13 -19.68 -0.49
N VAL A 396 6.23 -18.72 0.42
CA VAL A 396 5.15 -18.29 1.30
C VAL A 396 4.70 -16.89 0.89
N PHE A 397 3.40 -16.72 0.71
CA PHE A 397 2.81 -15.44 0.37
C PHE A 397 1.79 -15.02 1.43
N ILE A 398 1.99 -13.87 2.06
CA ILE A 398 1.08 -13.30 3.05
C ILE A 398 0.38 -12.12 2.42
N ASN A 399 -0.95 -12.19 2.24
CA ASN A 399 -1.74 -11.02 1.87
C ASN A 399 -2.41 -10.42 3.10
N GLN A 400 -1.89 -9.29 3.58
CA GLN A 400 -2.34 -8.64 4.81
C GLN A 400 -3.82 -8.21 4.76
N PRO A 401 -4.34 -7.54 3.70
CA PRO A 401 -5.76 -7.21 3.57
C PRO A 401 -6.70 -8.42 3.57
N ALA A 402 -6.25 -9.54 3.00
CA ALA A 402 -6.99 -10.80 3.00
C ALA A 402 -6.97 -11.49 4.37
N PHE A 403 -6.03 -11.12 5.25
CA PHE A 403 -5.73 -11.84 6.49
C PHE A 403 -5.46 -13.33 6.25
N GLN A 404 -4.70 -13.63 5.19
CA GLN A 404 -4.37 -14.98 4.75
C GLN A 404 -2.86 -15.12 4.53
N VAL A 405 -2.35 -16.32 4.79
CA VAL A 405 -1.05 -16.78 4.32
C VAL A 405 -1.26 -18.00 3.44
N TYR A 406 -0.52 -18.06 2.36
CA TYR A 406 -0.55 -19.11 1.36
C TYR A 406 0.81 -19.78 1.28
N TYR A 407 0.83 -21.08 1.13
CA TYR A 407 2.03 -21.86 0.85
C TYR A 407 1.93 -22.45 -0.55
N TYR A 408 2.94 -22.16 -1.35
CA TYR A 408 3.06 -22.63 -2.73
C TYR A 408 4.19 -23.64 -2.85
N GLU A 409 3.96 -24.64 -3.70
CA GLU A 409 4.96 -25.61 -4.12
C GLU A 409 4.68 -25.98 -5.57
N ASP A 410 5.73 -26.00 -6.40
CA ASP A 410 5.65 -26.21 -7.86
C ASP A 410 4.68 -25.24 -8.56
N GLY A 411 4.66 -24.00 -8.10
CA GLY A 411 3.79 -22.94 -8.63
C GLY A 411 2.31 -23.10 -8.29
N GLN A 412 1.95 -24.06 -7.43
CA GLN A 412 0.57 -24.31 -7.01
C GLN A 412 0.37 -24.02 -5.53
N GLU A 413 -0.74 -23.37 -5.18
CA GLU A 413 -1.18 -23.25 -3.81
C GLU A 413 -1.50 -24.65 -3.24
N LYS A 414 -0.72 -25.07 -2.26
CA LYS A 414 -0.96 -26.35 -1.55
C LYS A 414 -1.96 -26.19 -0.41
N PHE A 415 -1.89 -25.05 0.27
CA PHE A 415 -2.86 -24.67 1.29
C PHE A 415 -2.74 -23.18 1.61
N SER A 416 -3.80 -22.68 2.23
CA SER A 416 -3.83 -21.35 2.86
C SER A 416 -4.41 -21.45 4.27
N MET A 417 -4.15 -20.43 5.10
CA MET A 417 -4.70 -20.35 6.45
C MET A 417 -4.88 -18.90 6.89
N ARG A 418 -5.81 -18.71 7.83
CA ARG A 418 -6.07 -17.40 8.43
C ARG A 418 -4.87 -16.88 9.22
N THR A 419 -4.65 -15.57 9.15
CA THR A 419 -3.61 -14.88 9.94
C THR A 419 -4.17 -13.69 10.71
N VAL A 420 -3.40 -13.30 11.75
CA VAL A 420 -3.54 -12.01 12.42
C VAL A 420 -2.32 -11.19 12.07
N VAL A 421 -2.52 -9.98 11.56
CA VAL A 421 -1.46 -9.03 11.17
C VAL A 421 -1.44 -7.82 12.10
N GLY A 422 -0.50 -6.92 11.89
CA GLY A 422 -0.31 -5.72 12.71
C GLY A 422 -1.56 -4.83 12.76
N SER A 423 -1.76 -4.17 13.90
CA SER A 423 -2.80 -3.15 14.07
C SER A 423 -2.48 -1.90 13.24
N LYS A 424 -3.44 -0.97 13.09
CA LYS A 424 -3.20 0.30 12.38
C LYS A 424 -2.05 1.12 12.95
N SER A 425 -1.80 1.05 14.26
CA SER A 425 -0.70 1.73 14.94
C SER A 425 0.63 0.99 14.85
N ASN A 426 0.60 -0.32 14.58
CA ASN A 426 1.76 -1.19 14.51
C ASN A 426 1.65 -2.06 13.26
N GLN A 427 1.67 -1.43 12.08
CA GLN A 427 1.41 -2.14 10.82
C GLN A 427 2.48 -3.18 10.53
N THR A 428 2.07 -4.29 9.93
CA THR A 428 3.00 -5.22 9.28
C THR A 428 3.58 -4.54 8.04
N TYR A 429 4.89 -4.70 7.82
CA TYR A 429 5.57 -4.12 6.65
C TYR A 429 5.21 -4.85 5.36
N PHE A 430 5.49 -4.23 4.23
CA PHE A 430 5.43 -4.84 2.91
C PHE A 430 6.87 -5.02 2.40
N PHE A 431 7.33 -6.27 2.37
CA PHE A 431 8.73 -6.61 2.05
C PHE A 431 8.85 -8.08 1.63
N GLU A 432 10.04 -8.46 1.19
CA GLU A 432 10.41 -9.84 0.88
C GLU A 432 11.62 -10.29 1.72
N ASP A 433 11.70 -11.58 2.02
CA ASP A 433 12.82 -12.20 2.71
C ASP A 433 12.84 -13.72 2.43
N ARG A 434 13.64 -14.48 3.18
CA ARG A 434 13.76 -15.94 3.08
C ARG A 434 13.61 -16.59 4.43
N ILE A 435 12.84 -17.67 4.48
CA ILE A 435 12.64 -18.45 5.71
C ILE A 435 13.92 -19.23 6.02
N GLN A 436 14.44 -19.09 7.23
CA GLN A 436 15.71 -19.70 7.63
C GLN A 436 15.59 -20.70 8.78
N THR A 437 14.67 -20.46 9.73
CA THR A 437 14.60 -21.26 10.94
C THR A 437 13.17 -21.40 11.44
N VAL A 438 12.82 -22.61 11.86
CA VAL A 438 11.66 -22.88 12.71
C VAL A 438 12.16 -23.07 14.13
N GLU A 439 11.68 -22.28 15.08
CA GLU A 439 12.04 -22.39 16.49
C GLU A 439 10.84 -22.92 17.28
N VAL A 440 10.99 -24.06 17.91
CA VAL A 440 9.98 -24.67 18.80
C VAL A 440 10.23 -24.29 20.25
N ASN A 441 9.19 -24.22 21.06
CA ASN A 441 9.21 -23.74 22.44
C ASN A 441 10.01 -22.43 22.59
N PRO A 442 9.62 -21.36 21.88
CA PRO A 442 10.42 -20.16 21.78
C PRO A 442 10.39 -19.32 23.04
N TYR A 443 11.52 -18.69 23.35
CA TYR A 443 11.51 -17.50 24.19
C TYR A 443 10.93 -16.31 23.41
N TRP A 444 10.07 -15.55 24.04
CA TRP A 444 9.63 -14.29 23.48
C TRP A 444 10.45 -13.12 24.04
N GLY A 445 11.41 -12.63 23.29
CA GLY A 445 12.05 -11.35 23.59
C GLY A 445 11.06 -10.21 23.37
N VAL A 446 10.73 -9.48 24.43
CA VAL A 446 9.74 -8.40 24.37
C VAL A 446 10.33 -7.18 23.67
N PRO A 447 9.74 -6.69 22.57
CA PRO A 447 10.21 -5.47 21.91
C PRO A 447 10.21 -4.26 22.84
N GLN A 448 11.20 -3.37 22.70
CA GLN A 448 11.30 -2.14 23.50
C GLN A 448 10.05 -1.25 23.37
N SER A 449 9.38 -1.25 22.21
CA SER A 449 8.13 -0.54 22.02
C SER A 449 7.00 -1.05 22.93
N ILE A 450 6.92 -2.37 23.16
CA ILE A 450 5.96 -2.97 24.10
C ILE A 450 6.36 -2.68 25.54
N ILE A 451 7.66 -2.81 25.86
CA ILE A 451 8.16 -2.46 27.20
C ILE A 451 7.79 -1.01 27.54
N ILE A 452 8.05 -0.08 26.63
CA ILE A 452 7.84 1.36 26.83
C ILE A 452 6.36 1.73 26.79
N ASN A 453 5.62 1.26 25.79
CA ASN A 453 4.26 1.73 25.57
C ASN A 453 3.21 1.03 26.44
N GLU A 454 3.46 -0.25 26.84
CA GLU A 454 2.46 -1.08 27.53
C GLU A 454 2.88 -1.56 28.91
N MET A 455 4.16 -1.93 29.09
CA MET A 455 4.62 -2.46 30.39
C MET A 455 5.03 -1.34 31.35
N LEU A 456 5.72 -0.31 30.88
CA LEU A 456 6.25 0.77 31.71
C LEU A 456 5.18 1.48 32.56
N PRO A 457 3.95 1.77 32.06
CA PRO A 457 2.88 2.31 32.90
C PRO A 457 2.51 1.41 34.07
N LYS A 458 2.51 0.09 33.86
CA LYS A 458 2.22 -0.91 34.89
C LYS A 458 3.38 -1.04 35.88
N LEU A 459 4.60 -1.08 35.37
CA LEU A 459 5.83 -1.23 36.14
C LEU A 459 6.13 -0.04 37.08
N ARG A 460 5.72 1.16 36.70
CA ARG A 460 5.81 2.33 37.57
C ARG A 460 4.87 2.26 38.77
N ASN A 461 3.72 1.59 38.61
CA ASN A 461 2.76 1.36 39.68
C ASN A 461 3.10 0.11 40.51
N ASP A 462 3.70 -0.88 39.89
CA ASP A 462 4.02 -2.18 40.47
C ASP A 462 5.30 -2.76 39.88
N PRO A 463 6.45 -2.46 40.48
CA PRO A 463 7.75 -2.94 39.99
C PRO A 463 7.90 -4.46 39.96
N ASN A 464 7.12 -5.23 40.73
CA ASN A 464 7.13 -6.70 40.74
C ASN A 464 6.24 -7.31 39.65
N TYR A 465 5.60 -6.50 38.81
CA TYR A 465 4.63 -6.96 37.83
C TYR A 465 5.20 -8.07 36.92
N LEU A 466 6.42 -7.92 36.39
CA LEU A 466 7.01 -8.90 35.46
C LEU A 466 7.39 -10.21 36.19
N ASP A 467 7.91 -10.12 37.40
CA ASP A 467 8.26 -11.31 38.21
C ASP A 467 7.02 -12.19 38.47
N ARG A 468 5.90 -11.55 38.87
CA ARG A 468 4.63 -12.27 39.08
C ARG A 468 4.05 -12.84 37.78
N MET A 469 4.35 -12.24 36.66
CA MET A 469 3.89 -12.70 35.35
C MET A 469 4.82 -13.75 34.71
N GLY A 470 5.88 -14.17 35.43
CA GLY A 470 6.82 -15.16 34.95
C GLY A 470 7.73 -14.70 33.82
N TYR A 471 7.95 -13.36 33.71
CA TYR A 471 8.94 -12.83 32.79
C TYR A 471 10.33 -12.81 33.41
N GLU A 472 11.33 -12.98 32.60
CA GLU A 472 12.73 -12.83 32.97
C GLU A 472 13.20 -11.43 32.53
N VAL A 473 13.83 -10.71 33.46
CA VAL A 473 14.36 -9.36 33.24
C VAL A 473 15.88 -9.39 33.33
N ALA A 474 16.57 -8.69 32.45
CA ALA A 474 18.01 -8.51 32.53
C ALA A 474 18.41 -7.07 32.28
N VAL A 475 19.43 -6.60 32.99
CA VAL A 475 20.06 -5.28 32.81
C VAL A 475 21.53 -5.50 32.44
N GLY A 476 21.94 -4.96 31.29
CA GLY A 476 23.29 -5.18 30.78
C GLY A 476 23.65 -6.67 30.62
N GLY A 477 22.64 -7.52 30.31
CA GLY A 477 22.81 -8.97 30.14
C GLY A 477 22.79 -9.79 31.43
N ARG A 478 22.70 -9.15 32.60
CA ARG A 478 22.62 -9.84 33.90
C ARG A 478 21.14 -9.96 34.32
N ALA A 479 20.71 -11.18 34.67
CA ALA A 479 19.38 -11.43 35.20
C ALA A 479 19.19 -10.72 36.54
N VAL A 480 18.07 -10.01 36.68
CA VAL A 480 17.72 -9.27 37.88
C VAL A 480 16.22 -9.39 38.14
N PRO A 481 15.76 -9.30 39.40
CA PRO A 481 14.34 -9.13 39.69
C PRO A 481 13.77 -7.83 39.05
N SER A 482 12.57 -7.86 38.55
CA SER A 482 11.91 -6.67 37.97
C SER A 482 11.86 -5.51 38.96
N SER A 483 11.64 -5.80 40.23
CA SER A 483 11.60 -4.82 41.33
C SER A 483 12.92 -4.08 41.57
N SER A 484 14.04 -4.62 41.14
CA SER A 484 15.35 -3.97 41.27
C SER A 484 15.65 -2.97 40.14
N VAL A 485 14.81 -2.91 39.11
CA VAL A 485 14.98 -2.01 37.97
C VAL A 485 14.36 -0.65 38.26
N ASN A 486 15.09 0.41 37.98
CA ASN A 486 14.53 1.77 38.03
C ASN A 486 13.64 2.07 36.80
N TRP A 487 12.36 1.76 36.91
CA TRP A 487 11.39 1.97 35.83
C TRP A 487 11.01 3.43 35.56
N TYR A 488 11.54 4.38 36.35
CA TYR A 488 11.44 5.83 36.09
C TYR A 488 12.64 6.35 35.27
N GLY A 489 13.69 5.54 35.16
CA GLY A 489 14.88 5.83 34.37
C GLY A 489 14.77 5.42 32.91
N SER A 490 15.93 5.35 32.25
CA SER A 490 16.03 4.81 30.89
C SER A 490 15.86 3.29 30.87
N THR A 491 15.07 2.79 29.93
CA THR A 491 14.95 1.35 29.65
C THR A 491 16.03 0.84 28.70
N SER A 492 16.98 1.69 28.31
CA SER A 492 18.14 1.31 27.50
C SER A 492 18.97 0.29 28.28
N GLY A 493 19.28 -0.84 27.66
CA GLY A 493 19.99 -1.94 28.32
C GLY A 493 19.14 -2.86 29.20
N VAL A 494 17.83 -2.56 29.34
CA VAL A 494 16.86 -3.49 29.97
C VAL A 494 16.29 -4.40 28.89
N SER A 495 16.42 -5.69 29.07
CA SER A 495 15.77 -6.71 28.25
C SER A 495 14.74 -7.50 29.08
N VAL A 496 13.61 -7.79 28.47
CA VAL A 496 12.53 -8.59 29.07
C VAL A 496 12.23 -9.74 28.11
N ARG A 497 12.12 -10.95 28.64
CA ARG A 497 11.70 -12.11 27.85
C ARG A 497 10.70 -12.98 28.60
N GLN A 498 9.82 -13.62 27.84
CA GLN A 498 8.89 -14.63 28.37
C GLN A 498 9.43 -16.03 28.02
N PRO A 499 9.63 -16.94 29.01
CA PRO A 499 10.07 -18.28 28.74
C PRO A 499 8.98 -19.12 28.04
N PRO A 500 9.33 -20.27 27.46
CA PRO A 500 8.37 -21.22 26.91
C PRO A 500 7.34 -21.62 27.97
N SER A 501 6.07 -21.47 27.63
CA SER A 501 4.93 -21.83 28.49
C SER A 501 3.63 -21.85 27.66
N GLY A 502 2.55 -22.39 28.19
CA GLY A 502 1.23 -22.36 27.54
C GLY A 502 0.69 -20.97 27.36
N ASP A 503 1.16 -19.97 28.12
CA ASP A 503 0.78 -18.56 28.06
C ASP A 503 1.77 -17.71 27.25
N ASN A 504 2.82 -18.33 26.67
CA ASN A 504 3.81 -17.58 25.88
C ASN A 504 3.13 -16.90 24.68
N ALA A 505 3.41 -15.61 24.50
CA ALA A 505 2.78 -14.81 23.44
C ALA A 505 3.04 -15.33 22.02
N LEU A 506 4.13 -16.09 21.83
CA LEU A 506 4.49 -16.73 20.55
C LEU A 506 3.94 -18.15 20.40
N GLY A 507 3.19 -18.65 21.41
CA GLY A 507 2.68 -20.02 21.42
C GLY A 507 3.80 -21.06 21.38
N GLU A 508 3.60 -22.14 20.63
CA GLU A 508 4.49 -23.31 20.60
C GLU A 508 5.68 -23.17 19.65
N LEU A 509 5.60 -22.28 18.66
CA LEU A 509 6.65 -22.11 17.65
C LEU A 509 6.63 -20.74 16.96
N LYS A 510 7.77 -20.37 16.42
CA LYS A 510 7.92 -19.26 15.49
C LYS A 510 8.75 -19.67 14.26
N ILE A 511 8.50 -19.01 13.13
CA ILE A 511 9.17 -19.23 11.86
C ILE A 511 9.88 -17.93 11.50
N LEU A 512 11.20 -17.98 11.40
CA LEU A 512 12.07 -16.83 11.27
C LEU A 512 12.54 -16.64 9.84
N PHE A 513 12.43 -15.43 9.38
CA PHE A 513 13.02 -14.86 8.19
C PHE A 513 13.70 -13.54 8.62
N PRO A 514 15.04 -13.52 8.79
CA PRO A 514 15.76 -12.41 9.37
C PRO A 514 15.58 -11.14 8.54
N ASN A 515 15.02 -10.09 9.14
CA ASN A 515 14.75 -8.81 8.50
C ASN A 515 14.99 -7.66 9.48
N SER A 516 15.14 -6.44 8.95
CA SER A 516 15.38 -5.24 9.75
C SER A 516 14.18 -4.80 10.60
N HIS A 517 13.00 -5.37 10.35
CA HIS A 517 11.73 -4.98 10.99
C HIS A 517 11.34 -5.85 12.19
N ALA A 518 12.14 -6.88 12.49
CA ALA A 518 11.87 -7.88 13.53
C ALA A 518 10.48 -8.55 13.39
N ILE A 519 10.03 -8.74 12.14
CA ILE A 519 8.79 -9.45 11.81
C ILE A 519 9.07 -10.92 11.58
N TYR A 520 8.21 -11.78 12.11
CA TYR A 520 8.24 -13.22 11.91
C TYR A 520 6.81 -13.79 11.95
N MET A 521 6.62 -15.01 11.47
CA MET A 521 5.39 -15.78 11.68
C MET A 521 5.48 -16.54 12.99
N HIS A 522 4.37 -16.69 13.72
CA HIS A 522 4.36 -17.43 14.98
C HIS A 522 2.98 -17.96 15.36
N ASP A 523 2.97 -18.85 16.30
CA ASP A 523 1.77 -19.31 16.98
C ASP A 523 1.25 -18.26 17.98
N THR A 524 0.13 -18.54 18.63
CA THR A 524 -0.47 -17.67 19.67
C THR A 524 -1.45 -18.47 20.54
N PRO A 525 -1.49 -18.23 21.87
CA PRO A 525 -2.54 -18.75 22.74
C PRO A 525 -3.92 -18.11 22.43
N SER A 526 -3.95 -16.93 21.81
CA SER A 526 -5.20 -16.19 21.52
C SER A 526 -5.89 -16.68 20.25
N LYS A 527 -6.25 -17.95 20.17
CA LYS A 527 -6.89 -18.58 19.01
C LYS A 527 -8.24 -17.96 18.63
N SER A 528 -8.93 -17.28 19.56
CA SER A 528 -10.19 -16.59 19.29
C SER A 528 -10.08 -15.45 18.29
N PHE A 529 -8.88 -14.88 18.09
CA PHE A 529 -8.66 -13.82 17.09
C PHE A 529 -8.91 -14.28 15.66
N PHE A 530 -8.65 -15.55 15.36
CA PHE A 530 -8.89 -16.11 14.04
C PHE A 530 -10.39 -16.20 13.68
N LYS A 531 -11.30 -16.10 14.66
CA LYS A 531 -12.75 -16.07 14.42
C LYS A 531 -13.26 -14.71 13.98
N LYS A 532 -12.48 -13.65 14.17
CA LYS A 532 -12.85 -12.27 13.78
C LYS A 532 -12.66 -12.06 12.29
N ASP A 533 -13.46 -11.20 11.69
CA ASP A 533 -13.28 -10.77 10.30
C ASP A 533 -12.12 -9.79 10.20
N MET A 534 -12.11 -8.74 11.02
CA MET A 534 -10.98 -7.80 11.12
C MET A 534 -9.89 -8.38 12.04
N ARG A 535 -8.76 -8.73 11.46
CA ARG A 535 -7.64 -9.39 12.17
C ARG A 535 -6.35 -8.56 12.20
N ALA A 536 -6.44 -7.26 12.02
CA ALA A 536 -5.32 -6.32 12.22
C ALA A 536 -5.15 -6.01 13.72
N LEU A 537 -4.58 -6.94 14.49
CA LEU A 537 -4.61 -6.94 15.96
C LEU A 537 -3.25 -7.19 16.62
N SER A 538 -2.17 -7.46 15.85
CA SER A 538 -0.83 -7.73 16.39
C SER A 538 0.01 -6.44 16.46
N HIS A 539 1.24 -6.58 16.97
CA HIS A 539 2.26 -5.52 16.99
C HIS A 539 3.18 -5.55 15.76
N GLY A 540 2.72 -6.15 14.65
CA GLY A 540 3.45 -6.20 13.39
C GLY A 540 3.77 -7.62 12.93
N CYS A 541 4.05 -8.55 13.85
CA CYS A 541 4.27 -9.97 13.53
C CYS A 541 2.99 -10.65 13.02
N VAL A 542 3.15 -11.76 12.30
CA VAL A 542 2.06 -12.48 11.67
C VAL A 542 1.75 -13.75 12.47
N ARG A 543 0.53 -13.82 13.05
CA ARG A 543 0.08 -15.00 13.79
C ARG A 543 -0.60 -15.99 12.85
N LEU A 544 -0.30 -17.27 12.99
CA LEU A 544 -0.81 -18.34 12.14
C LEU A 544 -1.93 -19.11 12.84
N ALA A 545 -2.99 -19.44 12.10
CA ALA A 545 -4.06 -20.30 12.62
C ALA A 545 -3.59 -21.76 12.80
N GLU A 546 -2.78 -22.25 11.87
CA GLU A 546 -2.24 -23.62 11.81
C GLU A 546 -0.70 -23.59 11.73
N PRO A 547 -0.01 -23.15 12.82
CA PRO A 547 1.44 -22.92 12.78
C PRO A 547 2.25 -24.21 12.57
N ARG A 548 1.78 -25.37 13.10
CA ARG A 548 2.45 -26.67 12.92
C ARG A 548 2.45 -27.10 11.46
N LYS A 549 1.33 -26.89 10.75
CA LYS A 549 1.21 -27.19 9.32
C LYS A 549 2.18 -26.36 8.49
N MET A 550 2.30 -25.05 8.76
CA MET A 550 3.26 -24.20 8.09
C MET A 550 4.71 -24.61 8.41
N ALA A 551 5.01 -24.89 9.68
CA ALA A 551 6.34 -25.36 10.10
C ALA A 551 6.72 -26.69 9.42
N ALA A 552 5.79 -27.63 9.35
CA ALA A 552 5.98 -28.91 8.66
C ALA A 552 6.26 -28.71 7.16
N ALA A 553 5.49 -27.87 6.50
CA ALA A 553 5.66 -27.57 5.08
C ALA A 553 7.02 -26.94 4.77
N VAL A 554 7.46 -25.92 5.52
CA VAL A 554 8.75 -25.25 5.27
C VAL A 554 9.95 -26.14 5.61
N LEU A 555 9.82 -27.06 6.57
CA LEU A 555 10.88 -28.01 6.91
C LEU A 555 10.87 -29.28 6.04
N GLY A 556 9.79 -29.56 5.32
CA GLY A 556 9.61 -30.79 4.53
C GLY A 556 9.45 -32.03 5.42
N VAL A 557 8.75 -31.90 6.56
CA VAL A 557 8.47 -32.97 7.53
C VAL A 557 6.96 -33.07 7.79
N THR A 558 6.53 -34.01 8.65
CA THR A 558 5.11 -34.12 9.04
C THR A 558 4.76 -33.21 10.23
N GLU A 559 3.49 -32.87 10.38
CA GLU A 559 3.00 -32.14 11.57
C GLU A 559 3.23 -32.95 12.86
N ALA A 560 3.22 -34.28 12.78
CA ALA A 560 3.53 -35.16 13.91
C ALA A 560 5.00 -35.05 14.37
N ASP A 561 5.92 -34.85 13.43
CA ASP A 561 7.34 -34.63 13.77
C ASP A 561 7.52 -33.27 14.45
N ILE A 562 6.85 -32.24 14.00
CA ILE A 562 6.80 -30.95 14.71
C ILE A 562 6.23 -31.11 16.12
N GLY A 563 5.16 -31.89 16.26
CA GLY A 563 4.55 -32.22 17.56
C GLY A 563 5.51 -32.90 18.53
N LYS A 564 6.35 -33.81 18.04
CA LYS A 564 7.40 -34.49 18.86
C LYS A 564 8.46 -33.48 19.33
N GLU A 565 8.92 -32.59 18.44
CA GLU A 565 9.90 -31.57 18.83
C GLU A 565 9.34 -30.61 19.88
N ILE A 566 8.08 -30.19 19.75
CA ILE A 566 7.40 -29.36 20.76
C ILE A 566 7.25 -30.08 22.09
N ALA A 567 6.84 -31.35 22.07
CA ALA A 567 6.67 -32.19 23.27
C ALA A 567 7.98 -32.40 24.06
N GLY A 568 9.13 -32.25 23.40
CA GLY A 568 10.44 -32.25 24.05
C GLY A 568 10.66 -31.12 25.05
N GLY A 569 9.82 -30.09 25.07
CA GLY A 569 9.77 -28.98 26.02
C GLY A 569 10.95 -28.02 25.97
N ARG A 570 12.00 -28.32 25.20
CA ARG A 570 13.21 -27.49 25.10
C ARG A 570 13.08 -26.48 23.93
N ASN A 571 13.57 -25.29 24.18
CA ASN A 571 13.76 -24.31 23.08
C ASN A 571 14.78 -24.86 22.08
N LYS A 572 14.38 -24.96 20.81
CA LYS A 572 15.22 -25.52 19.73
C LYS A 572 14.95 -24.83 18.41
N GLY A 573 16.01 -24.34 17.79
CA GLY A 573 15.99 -23.86 16.41
C GLY A 573 16.28 -24.99 15.43
N ILE A 574 15.45 -25.13 14.39
CA ILE A 574 15.58 -26.12 13.31
C ILE A 574 15.80 -25.35 12.01
N SER A 575 16.98 -25.51 11.40
CA SER A 575 17.30 -24.83 10.14
C SER A 575 16.46 -25.34 8.98
N VAL A 576 15.86 -24.43 8.23
CA VAL A 576 15.20 -24.71 6.94
C VAL A 576 16.29 -24.85 5.88
N LYS A 577 16.34 -26.01 5.23
CA LYS A 577 17.38 -26.34 4.23
C LYS A 577 17.00 -25.88 2.82
N ALA A 578 15.70 -25.83 2.54
CA ALA A 578 15.19 -25.38 1.25
C ALA A 578 15.27 -23.85 1.15
N ASP A 579 15.47 -23.36 -0.07
CA ASP A 579 15.34 -21.94 -0.37
C ASP A 579 13.85 -21.59 -0.52
N ILE A 580 13.28 -20.95 0.50
CA ILE A 580 11.86 -20.60 0.55
C ILE A 580 11.72 -19.10 0.74
N PRO A 581 11.50 -18.35 -0.35
CA PRO A 581 11.14 -16.93 -0.27
C PRO A 581 9.83 -16.74 0.50
N ILE A 582 9.74 -15.62 1.20
CA ILE A 582 8.51 -15.15 1.83
C ILE A 582 8.21 -13.72 1.37
N TYR A 583 6.97 -13.52 0.92
CA TYR A 583 6.46 -12.22 0.50
C TYR A 583 5.40 -11.77 1.50
N VAL A 584 5.73 -10.74 2.28
CA VAL A 584 4.78 -10.11 3.21
C VAL A 584 4.11 -8.97 2.47
N ALA A 585 3.03 -9.29 1.75
CA ALA A 585 2.40 -8.42 0.75
C ALA A 585 1.15 -7.70 1.28
N TYR A 586 0.71 -6.68 0.53
CA TYR A 586 -0.48 -5.89 0.82
C TYR A 586 -1.26 -5.60 -0.46
N PHE A 587 -2.16 -6.48 -0.85
CA PHE A 587 -2.98 -6.35 -2.04
C PHE A 587 -4.46 -6.26 -1.67
N THR A 588 -5.12 -5.18 -2.06
CA THR A 588 -6.56 -4.98 -1.88
C THR A 588 -7.40 -5.57 -3.02
N ALA A 589 -6.75 -6.01 -4.10
CA ALA A 589 -7.29 -6.87 -5.15
C ALA A 589 -6.24 -7.94 -5.46
N TRP A 590 -6.61 -9.22 -5.38
CA TRP A 590 -5.69 -10.33 -5.64
C TRP A 590 -6.45 -11.57 -6.12
N PRO A 591 -5.96 -12.33 -7.10
CA PRO A 591 -6.62 -13.53 -7.56
C PRO A 591 -6.56 -14.64 -6.51
N ASN A 592 -7.62 -15.42 -6.43
CA ASN A 592 -7.64 -16.67 -5.68
C ASN A 592 -7.06 -17.82 -6.53
N LYS A 593 -7.02 -19.02 -5.95
CA LYS A 593 -6.48 -20.23 -6.60
C LYS A 593 -7.18 -20.59 -7.95
N ASP A 594 -8.42 -20.13 -8.15
CA ASP A 594 -9.20 -20.37 -9.36
C ASP A 594 -9.02 -19.24 -10.40
N GLY A 595 -8.16 -18.26 -10.10
CA GLY A 595 -7.87 -17.10 -10.94
C GLY A 595 -8.92 -15.98 -10.85
N ALA A 596 -9.96 -16.13 -10.03
CA ALA A 596 -10.94 -15.07 -9.82
C ALA A 596 -10.39 -14.01 -8.86
N VAL A 597 -10.50 -12.73 -9.25
CA VAL A 597 -9.99 -11.63 -8.41
C VAL A 597 -10.93 -11.36 -7.25
N GLU A 598 -10.39 -11.44 -6.05
CA GLU A 598 -11.05 -11.07 -4.81
C GLU A 598 -10.63 -9.66 -4.39
N TYR A 599 -11.57 -8.94 -3.75
CA TYR A 599 -11.37 -7.56 -3.30
C TYR A 599 -11.44 -7.48 -1.78
N PHE A 600 -10.48 -6.78 -1.19
CA PHE A 600 -10.32 -6.67 0.26
C PHE A 600 -10.38 -5.21 0.71
N ASP A 601 -10.72 -5.00 1.98
CA ASP A 601 -10.69 -3.67 2.58
C ASP A 601 -9.26 -3.15 2.70
N ASP A 602 -9.08 -1.85 2.46
CA ASP A 602 -7.81 -1.16 2.68
C ASP A 602 -7.60 -0.89 4.18
N VAL A 603 -7.13 -1.91 4.88
CA VAL A 603 -7.02 -1.96 6.35
C VAL A 603 -6.16 -0.83 6.91
N TYR A 604 -5.09 -0.45 6.20
CA TYR A 604 -4.13 0.56 6.64
C TYR A 604 -4.26 1.89 5.91
N GLY A 605 -5.12 1.99 4.89
CA GLY A 605 -5.26 3.18 4.04
C GLY A 605 -4.12 3.35 3.03
N ARG A 606 -3.46 2.25 2.62
CA ARG A 606 -2.30 2.31 1.70
C ARG A 606 -2.69 2.64 0.27
N ASP A 607 -3.88 2.25 -0.18
CA ASP A 607 -4.37 2.57 -1.52
C ASP A 607 -4.54 4.09 -1.71
N ASP A 608 -4.96 4.82 -0.65
CA ASP A 608 -5.04 6.27 -0.71
C ASP A 608 -3.67 6.93 -0.95
N TYR A 609 -2.60 6.40 -0.33
CA TYR A 609 -1.25 6.89 -0.57
C TYR A 609 -0.74 6.51 -1.97
N MET A 610 -1.13 5.34 -2.49
CA MET A 610 -0.84 4.94 -3.87
C MET A 610 -1.51 5.86 -4.88
N ARG A 611 -2.80 6.17 -4.71
CA ARG A 611 -3.53 7.12 -5.58
C ARG A 611 -2.89 8.51 -5.57
N LYS A 612 -2.47 9.00 -4.39
CA LYS A 612 -1.72 10.27 -4.28
C LYS A 612 -0.38 10.21 -4.99
N ALA A 613 0.32 9.07 -4.94
CA ALA A 613 1.58 8.88 -5.64
C ALA A 613 1.38 8.85 -7.17
N PHE A 614 0.33 8.20 -7.67
CA PHE A 614 -0.05 8.24 -9.08
C PHE A 614 -0.33 9.68 -9.55
N ALA A 615 -1.17 10.41 -8.82
CA ALA A 615 -1.49 11.80 -9.14
C ALA A 615 -0.25 12.72 -9.14
N ALA A 616 0.66 12.54 -8.18
CA ALA A 616 1.91 13.29 -8.11
C ALA A 616 2.84 12.96 -9.30
N THR A 617 2.90 11.69 -9.70
CA THR A 617 3.69 11.24 -10.87
C THR A 617 3.12 11.79 -12.16
N GLN A 618 1.81 11.69 -12.36
CA GLN A 618 1.12 12.23 -13.52
C GLN A 618 1.36 13.76 -13.64
N LYS A 619 1.17 14.50 -12.55
CA LYS A 619 1.42 15.94 -12.54
C LYS A 619 2.87 16.29 -12.90
N ALA A 620 3.85 15.53 -12.38
CA ALA A 620 5.26 15.78 -12.68
C ALA A 620 5.62 15.48 -14.13
N ARG A 621 4.97 14.50 -14.75
CA ARG A 621 5.19 14.12 -16.15
C ARG A 621 4.46 15.04 -17.13
N GLN A 622 3.27 15.54 -16.77
CA GLN A 622 2.47 16.47 -17.60
C GLN A 622 2.96 17.92 -17.57
N ALA A 623 3.53 18.39 -16.48
CA ALA A 623 3.92 19.80 -16.32
C ALA A 623 5.00 20.28 -17.29
N GLN A 624 5.45 19.45 -18.23
CA GLN A 624 6.60 19.73 -19.11
C GLN A 624 6.45 19.14 -20.54
N SER A 625 5.24 18.65 -20.89
CA SER A 625 4.91 18.22 -22.26
C SER A 625 4.50 19.39 -23.15
#